data_ae44f4b6d6440b5a5f23c22ebfbfb74e
#
_entry.id   ae44f4b6d6440b5a5f23c22ebfbfb74e
#
_cell.length_a   1.000
_cell.length_b   1.000
_cell.length_c   1.000
_cell.angle_alpha   90.00
_cell.angle_beta   90.00
_cell.angle_gamma   90.00
#
_symmetry.space_group_name_H-M   'P 1'
#
loop_
_entity.id
_entity.type
_entity.pdbx_description
1 polymer ?
#
loop_
_entity_poly.entity_id
_entity_poly.type
_entity_poly.pdbx_seq_one_letter_code
_entity_poly.pdbx_strand_id
1 'polypeptide(L)'
;MMKDRPPRYPLRAGDVQLYHVCEDATGWLLQFMVVFSPWAFGTTQPWSLWTMNVAGYTLGVLLAVKLGIRGLKGHRPPRWDAPGPGRSSPPGQLTGARLTKALAALSLALLAYVWISAVNAHATYHRDALSFEYHDCIAWLPHSFDSALTWNFFWAHLGLACSFWAVCDWLPGKTGDEERPVMVSGGAVSDRAPDLLPARLRRLLWLLVINGGLLGLEGIVQRLEGSGLLLFLVQPRINQDAVSQFGPYAYRANAAQYFNLLWPVGLGFWWILQRARGFRRHTHHWVLASSLVMAACPIISTSRGGAVITLGILVLGTVFLVATHFLFAPNPGESKRAGRVKVVLLVGFCLAALALGYAFGWKSLLPRLSQMEEGFEGREETYATARPMAEDYPVFGTGPGTFETVFQLYRISTDTYWPVQLHNDWLETRITFGWAGGALIALALGAVLLRWFARGGVHGPRRLVVLLWLALAGCLAHARYDFPFQIHSIEFLFLLICAVLMNFSRRP
;
A
#
# COMPACT_ATOMS: atom_id res chain seq x y z
N MET A 1 -6.07 24.09 -20.85
CA MET A 1 -7.46 24.49 -21.13
C MET A 1 -8.08 23.41 -22.02
N MET A 2 -8.75 22.38 -21.45
CA MET A 2 -9.66 21.57 -22.25
C MET A 2 -10.88 22.46 -22.50
N LYS A 3 -11.04 22.95 -23.75
CA LYS A 3 -12.29 23.55 -24.19
C LYS A 3 -13.42 22.60 -23.80
N ASP A 4 -14.47 23.14 -23.15
CA ASP A 4 -15.72 22.43 -22.89
C ASP A 4 -16.29 21.95 -24.24
N ARG A 5 -15.92 20.73 -24.62
CA ARG A 5 -16.59 20.09 -25.74
C ARG A 5 -18.02 19.79 -25.28
N PRO A 6 -19.04 20.14 -26.02
CA PRO A 6 -20.41 19.80 -25.68
C PRO A 6 -20.51 18.26 -25.51
N PRO A 7 -21.33 17.77 -24.57
CA PRO A 7 -21.53 16.35 -24.39
C PRO A 7 -21.96 15.69 -25.71
N ARG A 8 -21.35 14.57 -26.07
CA ARG A 8 -21.67 13.87 -27.33
C ARG A 8 -23.08 13.27 -27.33
N TYR A 9 -23.58 12.95 -26.13
CA TYR A 9 -24.89 12.34 -25.92
C TYR A 9 -25.63 13.02 -24.77
N PRO A 10 -26.97 13.10 -24.82
CA PRO A 10 -27.74 13.67 -23.73
C PRO A 10 -27.65 12.81 -22.48
N LEU A 11 -27.50 13.46 -21.32
CA LEU A 11 -27.50 12.80 -20.01
C LEU A 11 -28.94 12.41 -19.63
N ARG A 12 -29.16 11.14 -19.32
CA ARG A 12 -30.46 10.60 -18.87
C ARG A 12 -30.40 10.28 -17.37
N ALA A 13 -31.56 10.24 -16.71
CA ALA A 13 -31.67 9.88 -15.31
C ALA A 13 -31.06 8.50 -15.01
N GLY A 14 -31.26 7.51 -15.90
CA GLY A 14 -30.65 6.18 -15.78
C GLY A 14 -29.12 6.20 -15.82
N ASP A 15 -28.48 7.14 -16.55
CA ASP A 15 -27.02 7.26 -16.57
C ASP A 15 -26.48 7.74 -15.22
N VAL A 16 -27.19 8.67 -14.59
CA VAL A 16 -26.85 9.18 -13.25
C VAL A 16 -27.05 8.07 -12.21
N GLN A 17 -28.14 7.31 -12.31
CA GLN A 17 -28.38 6.17 -11.43
C GLN A 17 -27.31 5.09 -11.58
N LEU A 18 -26.94 4.73 -12.81
CA LEU A 18 -25.84 3.78 -13.09
C LEU A 18 -24.52 4.28 -12.51
N TYR A 19 -24.22 5.59 -12.64
CA TYR A 19 -23.04 6.19 -12.04
C TYR A 19 -23.01 5.97 -10.52
N HIS A 20 -24.13 6.23 -9.80
CA HIS A 20 -24.20 6.02 -8.36
C HIS A 20 -24.07 4.55 -7.96
N VAL A 21 -24.71 3.63 -8.69
CA VAL A 21 -24.52 2.19 -8.48
C VAL A 21 -23.05 1.79 -8.62
N CYS A 22 -22.36 2.28 -9.65
CA CYS A 22 -20.92 2.02 -9.81
C CYS A 22 -20.07 2.64 -8.67
N GLU A 23 -20.45 3.81 -8.17
CA GLU A 23 -19.77 4.44 -7.02
C GLU A 23 -19.91 3.61 -5.74
N ASP A 24 -21.13 3.15 -5.44
CA ASP A 24 -21.42 2.35 -4.25
C ASP A 24 -20.76 0.97 -4.34
N ALA A 25 -20.89 0.30 -5.49
CA ALA A 25 -20.23 -0.98 -5.76
C ALA A 25 -18.70 -0.87 -5.63
N THR A 26 -18.09 0.21 -6.13
CA THR A 26 -16.66 0.48 -5.95
C THR A 26 -16.32 0.56 -4.45
N GLY A 27 -17.12 1.26 -3.66
CA GLY A 27 -16.90 1.40 -2.23
C GLY A 27 -16.98 0.06 -1.47
N TRP A 28 -18.00 -0.76 -1.75
CA TRP A 28 -18.17 -2.08 -1.14
C TRP A 28 -17.06 -3.05 -1.52
N LEU A 29 -16.67 -3.07 -2.80
CA LEU A 29 -15.64 -3.97 -3.28
C LEU A 29 -14.26 -3.61 -2.70
N LEU A 30 -13.95 -2.32 -2.57
CA LEU A 30 -12.73 -1.86 -1.89
C LEU A 30 -12.70 -2.27 -0.42
N GLN A 31 -13.84 -2.15 0.30
CA GLN A 31 -13.92 -2.59 1.69
C GLN A 31 -13.72 -4.10 1.81
N PHE A 32 -14.33 -4.88 0.92
CA PHE A 32 -14.10 -6.32 0.82
C PHE A 32 -12.62 -6.64 0.63
N MET A 33 -11.95 -6.03 -0.36
CA MET A 33 -10.54 -6.29 -0.64
C MET A 33 -9.62 -5.94 0.54
N VAL A 34 -9.90 -4.84 1.26
CA VAL A 34 -9.14 -4.43 2.46
C VAL A 34 -9.24 -5.47 3.58
N VAL A 35 -10.42 -6.04 3.78
CA VAL A 35 -10.60 -7.09 4.79
C VAL A 35 -10.05 -8.42 4.29
N PHE A 36 -10.43 -8.83 3.09
CA PHE A 36 -10.09 -10.14 2.55
C PHE A 36 -8.58 -10.34 2.38
N SER A 37 -7.85 -9.34 1.87
CA SER A 37 -6.44 -9.54 1.46
C SER A 37 -5.52 -10.05 2.58
N PRO A 38 -5.52 -9.54 3.83
CA PRO A 38 -4.68 -10.11 4.88
C PRO A 38 -5.23 -11.42 5.43
N TRP A 39 -6.56 -11.54 5.63
CA TRP A 39 -7.17 -12.74 6.23
C TRP A 39 -7.11 -13.97 5.32
N ALA A 40 -7.09 -13.79 4.01
CA ALA A 40 -6.90 -14.87 3.05
C ALA A 40 -5.42 -15.29 2.90
N PHE A 41 -4.76 -15.56 4.03
CA PHE A 41 -3.36 -15.97 4.13
C PHE A 41 -2.39 -14.98 3.46
N GLY A 42 -2.64 -13.68 3.65
CA GLY A 42 -1.85 -12.63 3.01
C GLY A 42 -1.97 -12.58 1.48
N THR A 43 -2.98 -13.25 0.92
CA THR A 43 -3.18 -13.38 -0.53
C THR A 43 -1.97 -14.05 -1.22
N THR A 44 -1.43 -15.09 -0.59
CA THR A 44 -0.31 -15.88 -1.14
C THR A 44 -0.76 -17.18 -1.81
N GLN A 45 -2.02 -17.57 -1.66
CA GLN A 45 -2.59 -18.78 -2.26
C GLN A 45 -3.24 -18.47 -3.61
N PRO A 46 -3.17 -19.37 -4.61
CA PRO A 46 -3.73 -19.14 -5.94
C PRO A 46 -5.20 -18.71 -5.93
N TRP A 47 -6.06 -19.32 -5.10
CA TRP A 47 -7.47 -18.98 -5.00
C TRP A 47 -7.71 -17.57 -4.45
N SER A 48 -6.90 -17.16 -3.46
CA SER A 48 -7.02 -15.83 -2.87
C SER A 48 -6.50 -14.74 -3.80
N LEU A 49 -5.40 -15.01 -4.51
CA LEU A 49 -4.89 -14.14 -5.56
C LEU A 49 -5.90 -13.97 -6.69
N TRP A 50 -6.48 -15.09 -7.16
CA TRP A 50 -7.53 -15.05 -8.19
C TRP A 50 -8.73 -14.21 -7.74
N THR A 51 -9.19 -14.37 -6.51
CA THR A 51 -10.29 -13.57 -5.92
C THR A 51 -9.97 -12.08 -5.94
N MET A 52 -8.77 -11.69 -5.51
CA MET A 52 -8.33 -10.29 -5.52
C MET A 52 -8.22 -9.74 -6.95
N ASN A 53 -7.73 -10.54 -7.88
CA ASN A 53 -7.61 -10.15 -9.28
C ASN A 53 -9.00 -9.90 -9.90
N VAL A 54 -9.97 -10.79 -9.70
CA VAL A 54 -11.35 -10.61 -10.18
C VAL A 54 -11.98 -9.35 -9.58
N ALA A 55 -11.78 -9.11 -8.28
CA ALA A 55 -12.23 -7.89 -7.63
C ALA A 55 -11.57 -6.64 -8.25
N GLY A 56 -10.26 -6.69 -8.52
CA GLY A 56 -9.51 -5.63 -9.17
C GLY A 56 -10.02 -5.34 -10.60
N TYR A 57 -10.23 -6.37 -11.41
CA TYR A 57 -10.78 -6.19 -12.78
C TYR A 57 -12.20 -5.60 -12.74
N THR A 58 -13.03 -6.06 -11.81
CA THR A 58 -14.37 -5.48 -11.60
C THR A 58 -14.28 -3.99 -11.26
N LEU A 59 -13.35 -3.59 -10.39
CA LEU A 59 -13.08 -2.18 -10.10
C LEU A 59 -12.65 -1.41 -11.36
N GLY A 60 -11.85 -2.01 -12.22
CA GLY A 60 -11.46 -1.44 -13.52
C GLY A 60 -12.64 -1.20 -14.44
N VAL A 61 -13.53 -2.17 -14.55
CA VAL A 61 -14.79 -2.05 -15.34
C VAL A 61 -15.69 -0.96 -14.77
N LEU A 62 -15.94 -0.94 -13.47
CA LEU A 62 -16.72 0.11 -12.80
C LEU A 62 -16.12 1.50 -13.04
N LEU A 63 -14.81 1.61 -12.97
CA LEU A 63 -14.10 2.86 -13.28
C LEU A 63 -14.30 3.28 -14.74
N ALA A 64 -14.15 2.34 -15.68
CA ALA A 64 -14.34 2.61 -17.12
C ALA A 64 -15.76 3.11 -17.42
N VAL A 65 -16.79 2.49 -16.83
CA VAL A 65 -18.18 2.91 -16.94
C VAL A 65 -18.35 4.34 -16.41
N LYS A 66 -17.83 4.64 -15.21
CA LYS A 66 -17.89 6.00 -14.61
C LYS A 66 -17.20 7.04 -15.49
N LEU A 67 -16.01 6.72 -16.01
CA LEU A 67 -15.27 7.61 -16.92
C LEU A 67 -16.02 7.82 -18.24
N GLY A 68 -16.66 6.77 -18.76
CA GLY A 68 -17.49 6.85 -19.95
C GLY A 68 -18.69 7.79 -19.76
N ILE A 69 -19.44 7.65 -18.65
CA ILE A 69 -20.57 8.52 -18.33
C ILE A 69 -20.11 9.99 -18.19
N ARG A 70 -18.99 10.23 -17.50
CA ARG A 70 -18.43 11.57 -17.35
C ARG A 70 -17.94 12.17 -18.68
N GLY A 71 -17.25 11.38 -19.48
CA GLY A 71 -16.63 11.86 -20.73
C GLY A 71 -17.59 11.99 -21.90
N LEU A 72 -18.52 11.05 -22.09
CA LEU A 72 -19.42 11.01 -23.23
C LEU A 72 -20.72 11.79 -22.98
N LYS A 73 -21.24 11.77 -21.75
CA LYS A 73 -22.53 12.36 -21.39
C LYS A 73 -22.40 13.62 -20.54
N GLY A 74 -21.17 14.05 -20.21
CA GLY A 74 -20.92 15.30 -19.50
C GLY A 74 -21.36 15.30 -18.04
N HIS A 75 -21.60 14.13 -17.43
CA HIS A 75 -21.96 14.08 -16.01
C HIS A 75 -20.85 14.63 -15.12
N ARG A 76 -21.18 15.56 -14.22
CA ARG A 76 -20.25 16.19 -13.28
C ARG A 76 -20.65 15.87 -11.85
N PRO A 77 -20.19 14.73 -11.29
CA PRO A 77 -20.51 14.36 -9.91
C PRO A 77 -19.86 15.35 -8.93
N PRO A 78 -20.46 15.57 -7.76
CA PRO A 78 -19.86 16.39 -6.70
C PRO A 78 -18.60 15.74 -6.15
N ARG A 79 -17.48 16.51 -6.16
CA ARG A 79 -16.15 16.04 -5.79
C ARG A 79 -15.38 17.08 -4.99
N TRP A 80 -14.49 16.63 -4.10
CA TRP A 80 -13.62 17.48 -3.32
C TRP A 80 -12.46 18.10 -4.13
N ASP A 81 -12.08 17.49 -5.24
CA ASP A 81 -11.01 17.94 -6.14
C ASP A 81 -11.53 18.82 -7.30
N ALA A 82 -12.83 19.09 -7.36
CA ALA A 82 -13.41 20.00 -8.33
C ALA A 82 -13.17 21.47 -7.93
N PRO A 83 -12.85 22.36 -8.88
CA PRO A 83 -12.77 23.79 -8.60
C PRO A 83 -14.14 24.31 -8.15
N GLY A 84 -14.16 25.13 -7.10
CA GLY A 84 -15.39 25.79 -6.64
C GLY A 84 -15.96 26.74 -7.72
N PRO A 85 -17.27 27.01 -7.69
CA PRO A 85 -17.89 27.94 -8.64
C PRO A 85 -17.22 29.32 -8.52
N GLY A 86 -16.76 29.85 -9.67
CA GLY A 86 -16.17 31.21 -9.78
C GLY A 86 -14.67 31.30 -9.37
N ARG A 87 -14.01 30.21 -8.98
CA ARG A 87 -12.57 30.23 -8.70
C ARG A 87 -11.77 29.71 -9.91
N SER A 88 -10.86 30.53 -10.41
CA SER A 88 -9.84 30.10 -11.37
C SER A 88 -8.94 29.06 -10.70
N SER A 89 -8.59 28.00 -11.44
CA SER A 89 -7.69 26.96 -10.92
C SER A 89 -6.34 27.57 -10.51
N PRO A 90 -5.91 27.42 -9.25
CA PRO A 90 -4.60 27.94 -8.84
C PRO A 90 -3.48 27.25 -9.63
N PRO A 91 -2.32 27.93 -9.84
CA PRO A 91 -1.23 27.42 -10.70
C PRO A 91 -0.76 26.01 -10.36
N GLY A 92 -0.81 25.61 -9.10
CA GLY A 92 -0.44 24.25 -8.64
C GLY A 92 -1.41 23.13 -9.09
N GLN A 93 -2.66 23.45 -9.50
CA GLN A 93 -3.59 22.43 -10.02
C GLN A 93 -3.18 21.90 -11.39
N LEU A 94 -2.62 22.77 -12.25
CA LEU A 94 -2.11 22.36 -13.58
C LEU A 94 -0.96 21.35 -13.43
N THR A 95 -0.04 21.60 -12.50
CA THR A 95 1.06 20.67 -12.20
C THR A 95 0.54 19.35 -11.66
N GLY A 96 -0.43 19.38 -10.73
CA GLY A 96 -1.05 18.17 -10.19
C GLY A 96 -1.79 17.33 -11.26
N ALA A 97 -2.47 17.97 -12.21
CA ALA A 97 -3.13 17.28 -13.33
C ALA A 97 -2.13 16.67 -14.31
N ARG A 98 -1.00 17.36 -14.61
CA ARG A 98 0.08 16.84 -15.44
C ARG A 98 0.74 15.63 -14.80
N LEU A 99 1.04 15.67 -13.51
CA LEU A 99 1.60 14.52 -12.78
C LEU A 99 0.63 13.33 -12.72
N THR A 100 -0.68 13.55 -12.63
CA THR A 100 -1.65 12.45 -12.72
C THR A 100 -1.63 11.79 -14.10
N LYS A 101 -1.57 12.59 -15.17
CA LYS A 101 -1.48 12.07 -16.55
C LYS A 101 -0.15 11.33 -16.77
N ALA A 102 0.96 11.87 -16.27
CA ALA A 102 2.26 11.20 -16.34
C ALA A 102 2.25 9.86 -15.60
N LEU A 103 1.67 9.82 -14.40
CA LEU A 103 1.54 8.56 -13.65
C LEU A 103 0.62 7.57 -14.39
N ALA A 104 -0.47 8.02 -15.01
CA ALA A 104 -1.32 7.14 -15.81
C ALA A 104 -0.56 6.58 -17.03
N ALA A 105 0.22 7.42 -17.72
CA ALA A 105 1.07 6.97 -18.83
C ALA A 105 2.14 5.98 -18.35
N LEU A 106 2.79 6.22 -17.20
CA LEU A 106 3.76 5.30 -16.61
C LEU A 106 3.13 3.98 -16.18
N SER A 107 1.91 4.01 -15.59
CA SER A 107 1.18 2.78 -15.24
C SER A 107 0.86 1.95 -16.49
N LEU A 108 0.41 2.59 -17.57
CA LEU A 108 0.16 1.92 -18.84
C LEU A 108 1.46 1.41 -19.46
N ALA A 109 2.54 2.17 -19.40
CA ALA A 109 3.85 1.76 -19.91
C ALA A 109 4.41 0.54 -19.15
N LEU A 110 4.24 0.48 -17.81
CA LEU A 110 4.61 -0.69 -17.00
C LEU A 110 3.79 -1.92 -17.39
N LEU A 111 2.47 -1.80 -17.51
CA LEU A 111 1.62 -2.91 -17.95
C LEU A 111 1.97 -3.36 -19.38
N ALA A 112 2.22 -2.41 -20.28
CA ALA A 112 2.66 -2.72 -21.64
C ALA A 112 4.03 -3.40 -21.65
N TYR A 113 4.95 -2.96 -20.79
CA TYR A 113 6.26 -3.60 -20.62
C TYR A 113 6.13 -5.08 -20.22
N VAL A 114 5.32 -5.37 -19.18
CA VAL A 114 5.11 -6.76 -18.74
C VAL A 114 4.37 -7.57 -19.81
N TRP A 115 3.36 -6.99 -20.46
CA TRP A 115 2.62 -7.65 -21.54
C TRP A 115 3.51 -7.98 -22.73
N ILE A 116 4.35 -7.03 -23.16
CA ILE A 116 5.32 -7.25 -24.25
C ILE A 116 6.29 -8.35 -23.84
N SER A 117 6.82 -8.32 -22.61
CA SER A 117 7.72 -9.37 -22.11
C SER A 117 7.08 -10.76 -22.17
N ALA A 118 5.80 -10.86 -21.84
CA ALA A 118 5.07 -12.14 -21.85
C ALA A 118 4.82 -12.67 -23.28
N VAL A 119 4.46 -11.76 -24.22
CA VAL A 119 4.19 -12.13 -25.63
C VAL A 119 5.49 -12.41 -26.40
N ASN A 120 6.56 -11.66 -26.09
CA ASN A 120 7.89 -11.79 -26.71
C ASN A 120 8.80 -12.70 -25.87
N ALA A 121 8.23 -13.74 -25.26
CA ALA A 121 9.01 -14.63 -24.40
C ALA A 121 10.08 -15.39 -25.20
N HIS A 122 11.31 -15.41 -24.67
CA HIS A 122 12.44 -16.14 -25.22
C HIS A 122 12.41 -17.64 -24.87
N ALA A 123 11.72 -17.98 -23.76
CA ALA A 123 11.59 -19.37 -23.35
C ALA A 123 10.28 -19.62 -22.57
N THR A 124 9.93 -20.89 -22.50
CA THR A 124 8.90 -21.45 -21.61
C THR A 124 9.56 -22.49 -20.71
N TYR A 125 9.33 -22.41 -19.41
CA TYR A 125 9.86 -23.38 -18.47
C TYR A 125 8.85 -24.49 -18.18
N HIS A 126 9.28 -25.75 -18.41
CA HIS A 126 8.49 -26.95 -18.14
C HIS A 126 8.90 -27.54 -16.78
N ARG A 127 8.07 -27.34 -15.76
CA ARG A 127 8.36 -27.76 -14.37
C ARG A 127 8.52 -29.28 -14.25
N ASP A 128 7.74 -30.05 -15.01
CA ASP A 128 7.78 -31.52 -14.96
C ASP A 128 9.06 -32.10 -15.55
N ALA A 129 9.60 -31.43 -16.60
CA ALA A 129 10.82 -31.82 -17.28
C ALA A 129 12.07 -31.11 -16.74
N LEU A 130 11.90 -30.12 -15.85
CA LEU A 130 12.96 -29.23 -15.35
C LEU A 130 13.81 -28.62 -16.47
N SER A 131 13.17 -28.25 -17.57
CA SER A 131 13.84 -27.80 -18.82
C SER A 131 13.21 -26.55 -19.40
N PHE A 132 14.02 -25.79 -20.13
CA PHE A 132 13.57 -24.64 -20.90
C PHE A 132 13.36 -25.04 -22.37
N GLU A 133 12.22 -24.68 -22.93
CA GLU A 133 11.97 -24.66 -24.34
C GLU A 133 12.19 -23.24 -24.87
N TYR A 134 13.19 -23.07 -25.72
CA TYR A 134 13.56 -21.76 -26.24
C TYR A 134 12.79 -21.42 -27.52
N HIS A 135 12.41 -20.14 -27.64
CA HIS A 135 11.67 -19.59 -28.76
C HIS A 135 12.40 -18.39 -29.38
N ASP A 136 12.14 -18.13 -30.65
CA ASP A 136 12.59 -16.91 -31.30
C ASP A 136 11.90 -15.69 -30.65
N CYS A 137 12.66 -14.69 -30.27
CA CYS A 137 12.16 -13.46 -29.73
C CYS A 137 12.81 -12.25 -30.39
N ILE A 138 12.15 -11.09 -30.28
CA ILE A 138 12.68 -9.81 -30.74
C ILE A 138 13.62 -9.25 -29.67
N ALA A 139 14.92 -9.37 -29.85
CA ALA A 139 15.95 -9.09 -28.84
C ALA A 139 15.99 -7.63 -28.36
N TRP A 140 15.52 -6.65 -29.14
CA TRP A 140 15.47 -5.24 -28.76
C TRP A 140 14.17 -4.83 -28.05
N LEU A 141 13.25 -5.77 -27.83
CA LEU A 141 12.05 -5.59 -27.02
C LEU A 141 12.20 -6.30 -25.67
N PRO A 142 11.43 -5.86 -24.65
CA PRO A 142 11.32 -6.62 -23.41
C PRO A 142 10.91 -8.08 -23.69
N HIS A 143 11.57 -9.01 -23.03
CA HIS A 143 11.35 -10.45 -23.20
C HIS A 143 11.31 -11.17 -21.85
N SER A 144 10.97 -12.45 -21.84
CA SER A 144 10.89 -13.27 -20.65
C SER A 144 11.48 -14.66 -20.88
N PHE A 145 12.15 -15.21 -19.88
CA PHE A 145 12.64 -16.60 -19.87
C PHE A 145 11.62 -17.60 -19.29
N ASP A 146 10.48 -17.12 -18.81
CA ASP A 146 9.34 -17.96 -18.42
C ASP A 146 8.04 -17.23 -18.74
N SER A 147 7.46 -17.54 -19.88
CA SER A 147 6.22 -16.95 -20.37
C SER A 147 5.08 -17.10 -19.36
N ALA A 148 4.92 -18.27 -18.73
CA ALA A 148 3.82 -18.57 -17.83
C ALA A 148 3.87 -17.71 -16.56
N LEU A 149 5.04 -17.59 -15.94
CA LEU A 149 5.23 -16.73 -14.76
C LEU A 149 5.02 -15.25 -15.09
N THR A 150 5.50 -14.80 -16.26
CA THR A 150 5.30 -13.40 -16.66
C THR A 150 3.84 -13.10 -16.97
N TRP A 151 3.07 -14.02 -17.54
CA TRP A 151 1.62 -13.86 -17.67
C TRP A 151 0.90 -13.81 -16.34
N ASN A 152 1.27 -14.66 -15.37
CA ASN A 152 0.71 -14.61 -14.01
C ASN A 152 1.01 -13.27 -13.34
N PHE A 153 2.23 -12.77 -13.51
CA PHE A 153 2.64 -11.45 -13.03
C PHE A 153 1.81 -10.33 -13.69
N PHE A 154 1.62 -10.38 -15.01
CA PHE A 154 0.80 -9.40 -15.74
C PHE A 154 -0.64 -9.33 -15.18
N TRP A 155 -1.29 -10.47 -15.04
CA TRP A 155 -2.68 -10.50 -14.56
C TRP A 155 -2.82 -9.98 -13.13
N ALA A 156 -1.91 -10.32 -12.24
CA ALA A 156 -1.90 -9.80 -10.87
C ALA A 156 -1.74 -8.27 -10.84
N HIS A 157 -0.79 -7.73 -11.60
CA HIS A 157 -0.52 -6.30 -11.63
C HIS A 157 -1.57 -5.49 -12.40
N LEU A 158 -2.24 -6.09 -13.38
CA LEU A 158 -3.43 -5.49 -14.00
C LEU A 158 -4.55 -5.29 -12.97
N GLY A 159 -4.82 -6.30 -12.11
CA GLY A 159 -5.79 -6.20 -11.02
C GLY A 159 -5.42 -5.10 -10.00
N LEU A 160 -4.15 -5.04 -9.62
CA LEU A 160 -3.63 -3.99 -8.73
C LEU A 160 -3.71 -2.59 -9.35
N ALA A 161 -3.36 -2.43 -10.63
CA ALA A 161 -3.46 -1.15 -11.33
C ALA A 161 -4.92 -0.67 -11.44
N CYS A 162 -5.85 -1.56 -11.78
CA CYS A 162 -7.28 -1.27 -11.78
C CYS A 162 -7.77 -0.82 -10.40
N SER A 163 -7.35 -1.53 -9.34
CA SER A 163 -7.68 -1.19 -7.96
C SER A 163 -7.13 0.18 -7.56
N PHE A 164 -5.86 0.45 -7.83
CA PHE A 164 -5.22 1.73 -7.55
C PHE A 164 -5.96 2.91 -8.20
N TRP A 165 -6.27 2.82 -9.49
CA TRP A 165 -6.95 3.90 -10.21
C TRP A 165 -8.40 4.05 -9.80
N ALA A 166 -9.09 2.95 -9.46
CA ALA A 166 -10.44 3.00 -8.91
C ALA A 166 -10.48 3.72 -7.55
N VAL A 167 -9.51 3.42 -6.65
CA VAL A 167 -9.35 4.13 -5.36
C VAL A 167 -9.07 5.61 -5.58
N CYS A 168 -8.13 5.95 -6.48
CA CYS A 168 -7.79 7.34 -6.82
C CYS A 168 -8.98 8.14 -7.35
N ASP A 169 -9.91 7.48 -8.03
CA ASP A 169 -11.13 8.09 -8.54
C ASP A 169 -12.23 8.18 -7.48
N TRP A 170 -12.39 7.15 -6.66
CA TRP A 170 -13.46 7.05 -5.67
C TRP A 170 -13.27 7.96 -4.46
N LEU A 171 -12.05 8.07 -3.92
CA LEU A 171 -11.75 8.83 -2.69
C LEU A 171 -12.17 10.31 -2.74
N PRO A 172 -12.01 11.05 -3.85
CA PRO A 172 -12.42 12.46 -3.93
C PRO A 172 -13.94 12.67 -4.05
N GLY A 173 -14.74 11.63 -4.29
CA GLY A 173 -16.20 11.77 -4.41
C GLY A 173 -16.84 12.18 -3.08
N LYS A 174 -17.82 13.07 -3.14
CA LYS A 174 -18.64 13.48 -1.98
C LYS A 174 -19.73 12.45 -1.72
N THR A 175 -20.13 12.32 -0.44
CA THR A 175 -21.32 11.56 -0.02
C THR A 175 -22.53 12.48 0.00
N GLY A 176 -23.74 11.93 -0.08
CA GLY A 176 -24.97 12.73 -0.03
C GLY A 176 -25.09 13.65 1.20
N ASP A 177 -24.54 13.22 2.35
CA ASP A 177 -24.48 14.06 3.56
C ASP A 177 -23.49 15.24 3.43
N GLU A 178 -22.46 15.09 2.60
CA GLU A 178 -21.47 16.13 2.34
C GLU A 178 -21.93 17.11 1.25
N GLU A 179 -22.96 16.76 0.50
CA GLU A 179 -23.58 17.60 -0.53
C GLU A 179 -24.60 18.57 0.05
N ARG A 180 -25.24 18.18 1.17
CA ARG A 180 -26.26 19.02 1.80
C ARG A 180 -25.63 20.23 2.48
N PRO A 181 -26.06 21.45 2.13
CA PRO A 181 -25.61 22.65 2.83
C PRO A 181 -26.04 22.59 4.29
N VAL A 182 -25.11 22.82 5.22
CA VAL A 182 -25.43 22.92 6.64
C VAL A 182 -26.02 24.30 6.88
N MET A 183 -27.34 24.36 7.08
CA MET A 183 -27.99 25.55 7.61
C MET A 183 -27.58 25.73 9.07
N VAL A 184 -26.79 26.75 9.35
CA VAL A 184 -26.53 27.20 10.72
C VAL A 184 -27.69 28.13 11.13
N SER A 185 -28.19 27.97 12.38
CA SER A 185 -29.20 28.86 12.92
C SER A 185 -28.66 30.29 12.92
N GLY A 186 -29.22 31.13 12.04
CA GLY A 186 -28.74 32.50 11.76
C GLY A 186 -28.54 32.83 10.29
N GLY A 187 -28.88 31.92 9.36
CA GLY A 187 -28.89 32.20 7.91
C GLY A 187 -27.52 32.18 7.23
N ALA A 188 -26.42 31.97 7.92
CA ALA A 188 -25.10 31.81 7.33
C ALA A 188 -24.89 30.38 6.89
N VAL A 189 -24.53 30.17 5.61
CA VAL A 189 -24.03 28.87 5.11
C VAL A 189 -22.65 28.66 5.72
N SER A 190 -22.55 27.83 6.75
CA SER A 190 -21.25 27.42 7.28
C SER A 190 -20.70 26.30 6.41
N ASP A 191 -19.64 26.59 5.68
CA ASP A 191 -18.75 25.51 5.23
C ASP A 191 -18.30 24.74 6.47
N ARG A 192 -18.67 23.45 6.56
CA ARG A 192 -18.23 22.58 7.66
C ARG A 192 -16.73 22.76 7.85
N ALA A 193 -16.32 22.90 9.11
CA ALA A 193 -14.95 23.18 9.51
C ALA A 193 -13.94 22.44 8.60
N PRO A 194 -12.99 23.14 8.00
CA PRO A 194 -12.07 22.61 6.97
C PRO A 194 -11.15 21.46 7.43
N ASP A 195 -11.27 21.04 8.68
CA ASP A 195 -10.37 20.09 9.34
C ASP A 195 -10.84 18.62 9.30
N LEU A 196 -12.01 18.32 8.77
CA LEU A 196 -12.51 16.95 8.69
C LEU A 196 -12.13 16.28 7.37
N LEU A 197 -11.56 15.07 7.49
CA LEU A 197 -11.30 14.21 6.32
C LEU A 197 -12.62 13.91 5.59
N PRO A 198 -12.60 13.76 4.23
CA PRO A 198 -13.75 13.29 3.49
C PRO A 198 -14.33 12.02 4.08
N ALA A 199 -15.64 11.88 4.00
CA ALA A 199 -16.35 10.77 4.59
C ALA A 199 -15.85 9.41 4.07
N ARG A 200 -15.59 9.28 2.76
CA ARG A 200 -15.07 8.05 2.15
C ARG A 200 -13.69 7.69 2.68
N LEU A 201 -12.77 8.65 2.72
CA LEU A 201 -11.45 8.43 3.28
C LEU A 201 -11.50 8.08 4.76
N ARG A 202 -12.35 8.77 5.52
CA ARG A 202 -12.54 8.50 6.95
C ARG A 202 -13.08 7.08 7.19
N ARG A 203 -14.04 6.60 6.38
CA ARG A 203 -14.56 5.24 6.45
C ARG A 203 -13.47 4.22 6.14
N LEU A 204 -12.68 4.45 5.08
CA LEU A 204 -11.58 3.58 4.71
C LEU A 204 -10.52 3.49 5.81
N LEU A 205 -10.12 4.62 6.42
CA LEU A 205 -9.14 4.63 7.51
C LEU A 205 -9.65 3.92 8.77
N TRP A 206 -10.95 4.07 9.10
CA TRP A 206 -11.57 3.30 10.19
C TRP A 206 -11.51 1.80 9.91
N LEU A 207 -11.88 1.37 8.72
CA LEU A 207 -11.85 -0.03 8.32
C LEU A 207 -10.44 -0.61 8.40
N LEU A 208 -9.45 0.09 7.83
CA LEU A 208 -8.05 -0.33 7.85
C LEU A 208 -7.54 -0.52 9.29
N VAL A 209 -7.81 0.44 10.16
CA VAL A 209 -7.27 0.42 11.53
C VAL A 209 -7.95 -0.63 12.39
N ILE A 210 -9.27 -0.77 12.30
CA ILE A 210 -9.98 -1.79 13.09
C ILE A 210 -9.64 -3.19 12.57
N ASN A 211 -9.65 -3.41 11.25
CA ASN A 211 -9.25 -4.68 10.65
C ASN A 211 -7.81 -5.06 11.04
N GLY A 212 -6.87 -4.13 10.93
CA GLY A 212 -5.48 -4.35 11.33
C GLY A 212 -5.33 -4.63 12.83
N GLY A 213 -6.10 -3.94 13.68
CA GLY A 213 -6.13 -4.20 15.12
C GLY A 213 -6.62 -5.61 15.46
N LEU A 214 -7.70 -6.07 14.80
CA LEU A 214 -8.22 -7.44 14.97
C LEU A 214 -7.21 -8.48 14.48
N LEU A 215 -6.60 -8.25 13.32
CA LEU A 215 -5.54 -9.10 12.77
C LEU A 215 -4.33 -9.18 13.71
N GLY A 216 -3.96 -8.05 14.33
CA GLY A 216 -2.88 -8.01 15.30
C GLY A 216 -3.20 -8.78 16.58
N LEU A 217 -4.42 -8.68 17.08
CA LEU A 217 -4.89 -9.46 18.24
C LEU A 217 -4.88 -10.95 17.93
N GLU A 218 -5.39 -11.36 16.77
CA GLU A 218 -5.37 -12.73 16.32
C GLU A 218 -3.94 -13.27 16.27
N GLY A 219 -2.97 -12.53 15.66
CA GLY A 219 -1.57 -12.95 15.60
C GLY A 219 -0.91 -13.04 16.98
N ILE A 220 -1.26 -12.18 17.94
CA ILE A 220 -0.78 -12.26 19.33
C ILE A 220 -1.32 -13.52 20.02
N VAL A 221 -2.62 -13.80 19.88
CA VAL A 221 -3.25 -14.99 20.46
C VAL A 221 -2.65 -16.27 19.87
N GLN A 222 -2.49 -16.33 18.53
CA GLN A 222 -1.82 -17.44 17.86
C GLN A 222 -0.39 -17.66 18.39
N ARG A 223 0.36 -16.57 18.61
CA ARG A 223 1.71 -16.65 19.16
C ARG A 223 1.73 -17.22 20.59
N LEU A 224 0.73 -16.87 21.40
CA LEU A 224 0.62 -17.36 22.78
C LEU A 224 0.17 -18.81 22.84
N GLU A 225 -0.70 -19.24 21.92
CA GLU A 225 -1.18 -20.61 21.82
C GLU A 225 -0.08 -21.58 21.33
N GLY A 226 0.78 -21.15 20.38
CA GLY A 226 1.98 -21.85 19.98
C GLY A 226 1.77 -23.09 19.10
N SER A 227 0.56 -23.32 18.54
CA SER A 227 0.26 -24.52 17.72
C SER A 227 0.95 -24.55 16.36
N GLY A 228 1.38 -23.39 15.83
CA GLY A 228 1.89 -23.29 14.47
C GLY A 228 0.81 -23.42 13.37
N LEU A 229 -0.47 -23.28 13.74
CA LEU A 229 -1.60 -23.29 12.81
C LEU A 229 -1.98 -21.87 12.41
N LEU A 230 -2.00 -21.58 11.13
CA LEU A 230 -2.52 -20.29 10.62
C LEU A 230 -4.02 -20.20 10.90
N LEU A 231 -4.45 -19.09 11.50
CA LEU A 231 -5.84 -18.87 11.92
C LEU A 231 -6.40 -20.01 12.80
N PHE A 232 -5.53 -20.73 13.52
CA PHE A 232 -5.84 -21.91 14.35
C PHE A 232 -6.42 -23.11 13.57
N LEU A 233 -6.32 -23.09 12.23
CA LEU A 233 -7.00 -24.07 11.36
C LEU A 233 -6.05 -24.80 10.40
N VAL A 234 -5.07 -24.10 9.84
CA VAL A 234 -4.30 -24.58 8.69
C VAL A 234 -2.82 -24.70 9.00
N GLN A 235 -2.29 -25.92 8.86
CA GLN A 235 -0.85 -26.16 8.89
C GLN A 235 -0.23 -25.71 7.56
N PRO A 236 0.67 -24.72 7.52
CA PRO A 236 1.34 -24.35 6.28
C PRO A 236 2.35 -25.43 5.84
N ARG A 237 2.62 -25.48 4.54
CA ARG A 237 3.61 -26.42 3.99
C ARG A 237 5.05 -26.06 4.36
N ILE A 238 5.33 -24.77 4.50
CA ILE A 238 6.63 -24.19 4.84
C ILE A 238 6.45 -23.36 6.11
N ASN A 239 7.51 -23.23 6.92
CA ASN A 239 7.47 -22.51 8.19
C ASN A 239 6.40 -23.06 9.16
N GLN A 240 6.47 -24.36 9.43
CA GLN A 240 5.48 -25.09 10.25
C GLN A 240 5.53 -24.75 11.74
N ASP A 241 6.63 -24.16 12.21
CA ASP A 241 6.79 -23.75 13.60
C ASP A 241 6.09 -22.40 13.90
N ALA A 242 5.49 -22.30 15.08
CA ALA A 242 4.78 -21.12 15.53
C ALA A 242 5.64 -19.84 15.51
N VAL A 243 6.97 -19.97 15.67
CA VAL A 243 7.88 -18.82 15.68
C VAL A 243 8.10 -18.25 14.28
N SER A 244 7.97 -19.05 13.23
CA SER A 244 8.16 -18.62 11.83
C SER A 244 6.95 -17.95 11.22
N GLN A 245 5.77 -18.04 11.86
CA GLN A 245 4.50 -17.52 11.42
C GLN A 245 4.04 -16.33 12.27
N PHE A 246 3.05 -15.57 11.81
CA PHE A 246 2.33 -14.63 12.64
C PHE A 246 0.96 -14.29 12.01
N GLY A 247 -0.12 -14.57 12.74
CA GLY A 247 -1.48 -14.43 12.24
C GLY A 247 -1.72 -15.29 11.00
N PRO A 248 -2.38 -14.78 9.97
CA PRO A 248 -2.61 -15.54 8.74
C PRO A 248 -1.38 -15.63 7.83
N TYR A 249 -0.24 -15.04 8.21
CA TYR A 249 0.98 -15.06 7.40
C TYR A 249 1.87 -16.23 7.78
N ALA A 250 2.11 -17.14 6.83
CA ALA A 250 3.04 -18.24 7.00
C ALA A 250 4.51 -17.80 7.16
N TYR A 251 4.80 -16.52 6.87
CA TYR A 251 6.11 -15.93 7.08
C TYR A 251 6.02 -14.66 7.92
N ARG A 252 6.61 -14.68 9.12
CA ARG A 252 6.55 -13.61 10.12
C ARG A 252 6.99 -12.21 9.62
N ALA A 253 7.94 -12.16 8.67
CA ALA A 253 8.40 -10.89 8.16
C ALA A 253 7.34 -10.19 7.30
N ASN A 254 6.51 -10.96 6.58
CA ASN A 254 5.38 -10.43 5.82
C ASN A 254 4.34 -9.80 6.75
N ALA A 255 4.00 -10.50 7.86
CA ALA A 255 3.13 -9.92 8.89
C ALA A 255 3.70 -8.62 9.46
N ALA A 256 4.99 -8.66 9.86
CA ALA A 256 5.65 -7.47 10.40
C ALA A 256 5.60 -6.30 9.43
N GLN A 257 5.80 -6.54 8.14
CA GLN A 257 5.77 -5.52 7.12
C GLN A 257 4.35 -4.97 6.88
N TYR A 258 3.34 -5.84 6.86
CA TYR A 258 1.94 -5.41 6.77
C TYR A 258 1.58 -4.45 7.92
N PHE A 259 1.94 -4.79 9.16
CA PHE A 259 1.69 -3.92 10.31
C PHE A 259 2.51 -2.63 10.27
N ASN A 260 3.77 -2.66 9.81
CA ASN A 260 4.60 -1.46 9.65
C ASN A 260 4.06 -0.47 8.61
N LEU A 261 3.33 -0.94 7.62
CA LEU A 261 2.58 -0.08 6.72
C LEU A 261 1.35 0.54 7.40
N LEU A 262 0.71 -0.17 8.33
CA LEU A 262 -0.63 0.18 8.78
C LEU A 262 -0.66 0.99 10.08
N TRP A 263 0.15 0.64 11.10
CA TRP A 263 0.10 1.34 12.38
C TRP A 263 0.43 2.84 12.31
N PRO A 264 1.35 3.34 11.45
CA PRO A 264 1.62 4.76 11.35
C PRO A 264 0.43 5.52 10.75
N VAL A 265 -0.29 4.88 9.82
CA VAL A 265 -1.54 5.41 9.25
C VAL A 265 -2.58 5.58 10.35
N GLY A 266 -2.73 4.56 11.20
CA GLY A 266 -3.65 4.60 12.35
C GLY A 266 -3.30 5.70 13.36
N LEU A 267 -2.04 5.84 13.71
CA LEU A 267 -1.56 6.91 14.61
C LEU A 267 -1.84 8.31 14.01
N GLY A 268 -1.58 8.50 12.73
CA GLY A 268 -1.88 9.75 12.03
C GLY A 268 -3.37 10.05 11.97
N PHE A 269 -4.19 9.03 11.75
CA PHE A 269 -5.64 9.15 11.75
C PHE A 269 -6.18 9.50 13.14
N TRP A 270 -5.71 8.83 14.18
CA TRP A 270 -6.04 9.18 15.56
C TRP A 270 -5.72 10.64 15.89
N TRP A 271 -4.55 11.12 15.44
CA TRP A 271 -4.13 12.51 15.70
C TRP A 271 -5.11 13.54 15.11
N ILE A 272 -5.64 13.26 13.91
CA ILE A 272 -6.66 14.12 13.28
C ILE A 272 -7.97 14.06 14.05
N LEU A 273 -8.43 12.87 14.42
CA LEU A 273 -9.68 12.69 15.16
C LEU A 273 -9.62 13.36 16.54
N GLN A 274 -8.49 13.26 17.22
CA GLN A 274 -8.25 13.91 18.51
C GLN A 274 -8.34 15.44 18.39
N ARG A 275 -7.84 16.00 17.30
CA ARG A 275 -7.93 17.44 17.01
C ARG A 275 -9.37 17.90 16.77
N ALA A 276 -10.13 17.11 16.02
CA ALA A 276 -11.49 17.47 15.61
C ALA A 276 -12.53 17.29 16.72
N ARG A 277 -12.35 16.30 17.61
CA ARG A 277 -13.37 15.89 18.61
C ARG A 277 -13.04 16.27 20.04
N GLY A 278 -11.79 16.60 20.34
CA GLY A 278 -11.32 16.84 21.70
C GLY A 278 -11.50 15.59 22.60
N PHE A 279 -11.61 15.80 23.93
CA PHE A 279 -11.74 14.69 24.90
C PHE A 279 -13.20 14.27 25.19
N ARG A 280 -14.19 14.92 24.59
CA ARG A 280 -15.61 14.68 24.92
C ARG A 280 -16.21 13.42 24.31
N ARG A 281 -15.59 12.83 23.28
CA ARG A 281 -16.03 11.57 22.64
C ARG A 281 -14.88 10.59 22.61
N HIS A 282 -15.03 9.45 23.30
CA HIS A 282 -13.95 8.48 23.52
C HIS A 282 -13.76 7.46 22.38
N THR A 283 -14.68 7.40 21.41
CA THR A 283 -14.64 6.39 20.32
C THR A 283 -13.37 6.40 19.48
N HIS A 284 -12.72 7.57 19.33
CA HIS A 284 -11.47 7.65 18.56
C HIS A 284 -10.26 7.04 19.28
N HIS A 285 -10.34 6.75 20.59
CA HIS A 285 -9.29 6.05 21.31
C HIS A 285 -9.17 4.58 20.89
N TRP A 286 -10.21 3.97 20.33
CA TRP A 286 -10.11 2.65 19.71
C TRP A 286 -9.13 2.64 18.52
N VAL A 287 -9.02 3.74 17.79
CA VAL A 287 -7.99 3.90 16.74
C VAL A 287 -6.59 3.86 17.33
N LEU A 288 -6.38 4.54 18.48
CA LEU A 288 -5.08 4.51 19.17
C LEU A 288 -4.77 3.11 19.72
N ALA A 289 -5.75 2.46 20.35
CA ALA A 289 -5.60 1.09 20.88
C ALA A 289 -5.27 0.08 19.77
N SER A 290 -6.02 0.11 18.65
CA SER A 290 -5.73 -0.75 17.49
C SER A 290 -4.34 -0.47 16.91
N SER A 291 -3.95 0.81 16.82
CA SER A 291 -2.60 1.19 16.34
C SER A 291 -1.50 0.72 17.29
N LEU A 292 -1.75 0.71 18.61
CA LEU A 292 -0.84 0.19 19.63
C LEU A 292 -0.61 -1.32 19.45
N VAL A 293 -1.69 -2.07 19.30
CA VAL A 293 -1.60 -3.53 19.04
C VAL A 293 -0.77 -3.77 17.79
N MET A 294 -1.10 -3.08 16.69
CA MET A 294 -0.37 -3.21 15.42
C MET A 294 1.11 -2.82 15.53
N ALA A 295 1.45 -1.77 16.30
CA ALA A 295 2.84 -1.33 16.48
C ALA A 295 3.69 -2.33 17.29
N ALA A 296 3.07 -3.12 18.18
CA ALA A 296 3.75 -4.18 18.91
C ALA A 296 3.98 -5.44 18.05
N CYS A 297 3.11 -5.71 17.06
CA CYS A 297 3.14 -6.95 16.26
C CYS A 297 4.47 -7.22 15.55
N PRO A 298 5.19 -6.27 14.93
CA PRO A 298 6.46 -6.56 14.27
C PRO A 298 7.54 -7.07 15.24
N ILE A 299 7.51 -6.63 16.51
CA ILE A 299 8.42 -7.10 17.55
C ILE A 299 7.98 -8.49 18.04
N ILE A 300 6.68 -8.67 18.31
CA ILE A 300 6.10 -9.94 18.76
C ILE A 300 6.23 -11.02 17.69
N SER A 301 6.15 -10.66 16.41
CA SER A 301 6.37 -11.59 15.29
C SER A 301 7.80 -12.11 15.21
N THR A 302 8.74 -11.55 15.98
CA THR A 302 10.16 -11.91 15.97
C THR A 302 10.88 -11.69 14.64
N SER A 303 10.34 -10.80 13.78
CA SER A 303 11.01 -10.37 12.57
C SER A 303 12.08 -9.34 12.88
N ARG A 304 13.37 -9.67 12.62
CA ARG A 304 14.51 -8.76 12.84
C ARG A 304 14.33 -7.45 12.08
N GLY A 305 14.13 -7.52 10.76
CA GLY A 305 13.90 -6.36 9.91
C GLY A 305 12.64 -5.59 10.31
N GLY A 306 11.53 -6.31 10.56
CA GLY A 306 10.27 -5.71 11.00
C GLY A 306 10.41 -4.92 12.30
N ALA A 307 11.10 -5.46 13.31
CA ALA A 307 11.33 -4.79 14.60
C ALA A 307 12.21 -3.52 14.44
N VAL A 308 13.29 -3.59 13.67
CA VAL A 308 14.18 -2.44 13.40
C VAL A 308 13.41 -1.32 12.68
N ILE A 309 12.62 -1.64 11.66
CA ILE A 309 11.79 -0.67 10.95
C ILE A 309 10.75 -0.04 11.88
N THR A 310 10.08 -0.85 12.73
CA THR A 310 9.13 -0.33 13.73
C THR A 310 9.79 0.67 14.65
N LEU A 311 10.97 0.33 15.21
CA LEU A 311 11.72 1.24 16.08
C LEU A 311 12.10 2.53 15.37
N GLY A 312 12.57 2.43 14.12
CA GLY A 312 12.87 3.59 13.30
C GLY A 312 11.66 4.51 13.09
N ILE A 313 10.51 3.93 12.72
CA ILE A 313 9.26 4.70 12.52
C ILE A 313 8.76 5.29 13.86
N LEU A 314 8.84 4.55 14.98
CA LEU A 314 8.47 5.07 16.31
C LEU A 314 9.32 6.27 16.68
N VAL A 315 10.63 6.20 16.52
CA VAL A 315 11.54 7.31 16.82
C VAL A 315 11.26 8.50 15.90
N LEU A 316 11.34 8.31 14.58
CA LEU A 316 11.17 9.38 13.60
C LEU A 316 9.77 10.00 13.66
N GLY A 317 8.73 9.17 13.79
CA GLY A 317 7.34 9.62 13.90
C GLY A 317 7.10 10.41 15.20
N THR A 318 7.64 9.94 16.33
CA THR A 318 7.51 10.64 17.63
C THR A 318 8.26 11.97 17.60
N VAL A 319 9.51 11.97 17.15
CA VAL A 319 10.31 13.21 17.03
C VAL A 319 9.57 14.21 16.13
N PHE A 320 9.06 13.78 14.98
CA PHE A 320 8.31 14.64 14.08
C PHE A 320 7.02 15.19 14.72
N LEU A 321 6.22 14.34 15.36
CA LEU A 321 4.96 14.76 15.98
C LEU A 321 5.20 15.72 17.17
N VAL A 322 6.21 15.45 18.01
CA VAL A 322 6.60 16.30 19.13
C VAL A 322 7.19 17.62 18.61
N ALA A 323 8.15 17.57 17.69
CA ALA A 323 8.74 18.77 17.12
C ALA A 323 7.68 19.68 16.47
N THR A 324 6.78 19.12 15.67
CA THR A 324 5.70 19.90 15.03
C THR A 324 4.67 20.41 16.04
N HIS A 325 4.53 19.78 17.19
CA HIS A 325 3.66 20.28 18.26
C HIS A 325 4.24 21.52 18.93
N PHE A 326 5.55 21.58 19.18
CA PHE A 326 6.22 22.68 19.84
C PHE A 326 6.64 23.82 18.89
N LEU A 327 7.05 23.50 17.65
CA LEU A 327 7.57 24.49 16.69
C LEU A 327 6.48 25.25 15.95
N PHE A 328 5.31 24.65 15.75
CA PHE A 328 4.20 25.34 15.09
C PHE A 328 3.19 25.81 16.15
N ALA A 329 2.77 27.07 16.05
CA ALA A 329 1.85 27.70 16.98
C ALA A 329 0.63 26.81 17.27
N PRO A 330 0.19 26.73 18.56
CA PRO A 330 -1.03 26.04 18.90
C PRO A 330 -2.20 26.58 18.05
N ASN A 331 -3.10 25.70 17.65
CA ASN A 331 -4.28 26.17 16.93
C ASN A 331 -5.05 27.19 17.78
N PRO A 332 -5.61 28.25 17.15
CA PRO A 332 -6.49 29.16 17.87
C PRO A 332 -7.59 28.36 18.57
N GLY A 333 -7.62 28.39 19.92
CA GLY A 333 -8.58 27.65 20.74
C GLY A 333 -8.09 26.33 21.35
N GLU A 334 -6.89 25.85 21.07
CA GLU A 334 -6.32 24.67 21.73
C GLU A 334 -5.73 25.07 23.10
N SER A 335 -6.25 24.48 24.20
CA SER A 335 -5.70 24.74 25.51
C SER A 335 -4.31 24.09 25.69
N LYS A 336 -3.39 24.72 26.42
CA LYS A 336 -2.06 24.17 26.77
C LYS A 336 -2.16 22.78 27.43
N ARG A 337 -3.27 22.51 28.15
CA ARG A 337 -3.55 21.22 28.78
C ARG A 337 -3.84 20.15 27.71
N ALA A 338 -4.64 20.46 26.69
CA ALA A 338 -4.96 19.53 25.61
C ALA A 338 -3.71 19.14 24.81
N GLY A 339 -2.81 20.09 24.56
CA GLY A 339 -1.51 19.82 23.92
C GLY A 339 -0.63 18.87 24.72
N ARG A 340 -0.48 19.13 26.04
CA ARG A 340 0.30 18.24 26.93
C ARG A 340 -0.26 16.81 26.97
N VAL A 341 -1.57 16.65 27.04
CA VAL A 341 -2.20 15.32 27.04
C VAL A 341 -1.92 14.55 25.75
N LYS A 342 -1.89 15.21 24.58
CA LYS A 342 -1.50 14.53 23.31
C LYS A 342 -0.08 13.99 23.35
N VAL A 343 0.87 14.75 23.88
CA VAL A 343 2.26 14.32 24.03
C VAL A 343 2.36 13.14 25.02
N VAL A 344 1.67 13.23 26.15
CA VAL A 344 1.64 12.15 27.16
C VAL A 344 1.06 10.86 26.53
N LEU A 345 -0.04 10.95 25.79
CA LEU A 345 -0.63 9.79 25.10
C LEU A 345 0.31 9.22 24.03
N LEU A 346 1.04 10.05 23.30
CA LEU A 346 2.03 9.60 22.31
C LEU A 346 3.21 8.88 22.97
N VAL A 347 3.76 9.45 24.05
CA VAL A 347 4.84 8.80 24.81
C VAL A 347 4.34 7.50 25.44
N GLY A 348 3.14 7.52 26.05
CA GLY A 348 2.49 6.33 26.59
C GLY A 348 2.27 5.25 25.51
N PHE A 349 1.88 5.63 24.29
CA PHE A 349 1.77 4.73 23.14
C PHE A 349 3.10 4.07 22.80
N CYS A 350 4.19 4.84 22.70
CA CYS A 350 5.52 4.29 22.41
C CYS A 350 5.98 3.32 23.50
N LEU A 351 5.87 3.72 24.76
CA LEU A 351 6.26 2.87 25.89
C LEU A 351 5.42 1.60 25.97
N ALA A 352 4.11 1.68 25.74
CA ALA A 352 3.22 0.53 25.74
C ALA A 352 3.50 -0.42 24.56
N ALA A 353 3.79 0.11 23.36
CA ALA A 353 4.16 -0.72 22.20
C ALA A 353 5.46 -1.49 22.46
N LEU A 354 6.47 -0.83 23.03
CA LEU A 354 7.73 -1.45 23.42
C LEU A 354 7.55 -2.47 24.55
N ALA A 355 6.73 -2.14 25.56
CA ALA A 355 6.45 -3.05 26.67
C ALA A 355 5.73 -4.33 26.23
N LEU A 356 4.72 -4.20 25.33
CA LEU A 356 4.05 -5.36 24.73
C LEU A 356 5.03 -6.19 23.87
N GLY A 357 5.83 -5.54 23.03
CA GLY A 357 6.87 -6.19 22.24
C GLY A 357 7.87 -6.94 23.12
N TYR A 358 8.31 -6.31 24.20
CA TYR A 358 9.20 -6.93 25.19
C TYR A 358 8.56 -8.14 25.89
N ALA A 359 7.34 -7.97 26.40
CA ALA A 359 6.67 -9.02 27.17
C ALA A 359 6.38 -10.28 26.34
N PHE A 360 5.97 -10.10 25.07
CA PHE A 360 5.50 -11.20 24.22
C PHE A 360 6.45 -11.61 23.09
N GLY A 361 7.48 -10.81 22.78
CA GLY A 361 8.37 -11.09 21.66
C GLY A 361 9.85 -11.17 21.99
N TRP A 362 10.32 -10.49 23.05
CA TRP A 362 11.75 -10.28 23.30
C TRP A 362 12.54 -11.56 23.51
N LYS A 363 12.02 -12.50 24.28
CA LYS A 363 12.71 -13.79 24.55
C LYS A 363 13.04 -14.55 23.27
N SER A 364 12.19 -14.49 22.27
CA SER A 364 12.39 -15.15 20.98
C SER A 364 13.12 -14.28 19.96
N LEU A 365 13.06 -12.95 20.10
CA LEU A 365 13.71 -12.00 19.21
C LEU A 365 15.21 -11.83 19.54
N LEU A 366 15.58 -11.78 20.83
CA LEU A 366 16.95 -11.50 21.27
C LEU A 366 17.99 -12.49 20.71
N PRO A 367 17.79 -13.83 20.78
CA PRO A 367 18.73 -14.79 20.18
C PRO A 367 18.88 -14.60 18.67
N ARG A 368 17.82 -14.14 18.00
CA ARG A 368 17.84 -13.88 16.57
C ARG A 368 18.56 -12.60 16.19
N LEU A 369 18.53 -11.59 17.07
CA LEU A 369 19.32 -10.37 16.88
C LEU A 369 20.81 -10.66 17.07
N SER A 370 21.21 -11.54 18.00
CA SER A 370 22.62 -11.93 18.17
C SER A 370 23.16 -12.75 16.98
N GLN A 371 22.29 -13.47 16.27
CA GLN A 371 22.62 -14.22 15.04
C GLN A 371 22.37 -13.40 13.75
N MET A 372 22.46 -12.08 13.84
CA MET A 372 22.10 -11.23 12.69
C MET A 372 23.16 -11.35 11.57
N GLU A 373 24.44 -11.46 11.92
CA GLU A 373 25.55 -11.61 10.98
C GLU A 373 25.44 -12.91 10.17
N GLU A 374 25.25 -14.07 10.82
CA GLU A 374 25.05 -15.36 10.14
C GLU A 374 23.87 -15.31 9.14
N GLY A 375 22.77 -14.67 9.55
CA GLY A 375 21.60 -14.54 8.69
C GLY A 375 21.81 -13.57 7.51
N PHE A 376 22.78 -12.64 7.60
CA PHE A 376 23.20 -11.79 6.50
C PHE A 376 24.17 -12.52 5.56
N GLU A 377 25.11 -13.29 6.10
CA GLU A 377 26.09 -14.05 5.32
C GLU A 377 25.40 -15.03 4.36
N GLY A 378 24.43 -15.80 4.81
CA GLY A 378 23.67 -16.72 3.96
C GLY A 378 22.86 -16.03 2.88
N ARG A 379 22.36 -14.81 3.14
CA ARG A 379 21.69 -14.00 2.10
C ARG A 379 22.69 -13.39 1.13
N GLU A 380 23.85 -12.93 1.61
CA GLU A 380 24.86 -12.33 0.74
C GLU A 380 25.43 -13.37 -0.23
N GLU A 381 25.56 -14.63 0.16
CA GLU A 381 25.92 -15.72 -0.74
C GLU A 381 24.87 -15.90 -1.85
N THR A 382 23.59 -15.90 -1.49
CA THR A 382 22.49 -15.94 -2.49
C THR A 382 22.52 -14.71 -3.39
N TYR A 383 22.78 -13.51 -2.85
CA TYR A 383 22.90 -12.28 -3.64
C TYR A 383 24.12 -12.33 -4.57
N ALA A 384 25.25 -12.83 -4.11
CA ALA A 384 26.45 -13.00 -4.92
C ALA A 384 26.20 -13.91 -6.11
N THR A 385 25.48 -15.03 -5.89
CA THR A 385 25.08 -15.97 -6.94
C THR A 385 24.08 -15.34 -7.93
N ALA A 386 23.20 -14.44 -7.46
CA ALA A 386 22.18 -13.82 -8.31
C ALA A 386 22.68 -12.58 -9.09
N ARG A 387 23.72 -11.87 -8.61
CA ARG A 387 24.25 -10.65 -9.26
C ARG A 387 24.62 -10.83 -10.74
N PRO A 388 25.28 -11.92 -11.16
CA PRO A 388 25.57 -12.16 -12.58
C PRO A 388 24.33 -12.12 -13.47
N MET A 389 23.16 -12.57 -13.00
CA MET A 389 21.91 -12.46 -13.77
C MET A 389 21.58 -11.00 -14.17
N ALA A 390 21.86 -10.03 -13.27
CA ALA A 390 21.63 -8.62 -13.56
C ALA A 390 22.69 -8.03 -14.52
N GLU A 391 23.87 -8.64 -14.61
CA GLU A 391 24.95 -8.26 -15.50
C GLU A 391 24.74 -8.85 -16.89
N ASP A 392 24.27 -10.08 -16.98
CA ASP A 392 23.97 -10.76 -18.25
C ASP A 392 22.73 -10.18 -18.95
N TYR A 393 21.73 -9.73 -18.17
CA TYR A 393 20.49 -9.15 -18.70
C TYR A 393 20.28 -7.69 -18.28
N PRO A 394 21.18 -6.76 -18.70
CA PRO A 394 21.23 -5.41 -18.11
C PRO A 394 20.03 -4.52 -18.45
N VAL A 395 19.48 -4.62 -19.67
CA VAL A 395 18.48 -3.66 -20.18
C VAL A 395 17.08 -4.05 -19.78
N PHE A 396 16.63 -5.27 -20.14
CA PHE A 396 15.27 -5.73 -19.94
C PHE A 396 15.12 -6.77 -18.83
N GLY A 397 16.21 -7.25 -18.25
CA GLY A 397 16.19 -8.31 -17.25
C GLY A 397 15.82 -9.67 -17.83
N THR A 398 15.55 -10.62 -16.94
CA THR A 398 15.17 -11.99 -17.30
C THR A 398 13.68 -12.13 -17.60
N GLY A 399 12.89 -11.08 -17.37
CA GLY A 399 11.43 -11.04 -17.47
C GLY A 399 10.75 -10.94 -16.10
N PRO A 400 9.65 -10.16 -15.97
CA PRO A 400 8.92 -10.01 -14.72
C PRO A 400 8.43 -11.36 -14.17
N GLY A 401 8.73 -11.61 -12.87
CA GLY A 401 8.31 -12.82 -12.16
C GLY A 401 9.16 -14.08 -12.42
N THR A 402 10.26 -14.00 -13.19
CA THR A 402 11.04 -15.18 -13.63
C THR A 402 12.19 -15.56 -12.69
N PHE A 403 12.38 -14.87 -11.56
CA PHE A 403 13.52 -15.14 -10.69
C PHE A 403 13.61 -16.61 -10.27
N GLU A 404 12.51 -17.20 -9.85
CA GLU A 404 12.43 -18.59 -9.38
C GLU A 404 13.02 -19.60 -10.38
N THR A 405 12.74 -19.43 -11.66
CA THR A 405 13.14 -20.37 -12.70
C THR A 405 14.54 -20.09 -13.25
N VAL A 406 14.86 -18.83 -13.53
CA VAL A 406 16.15 -18.46 -14.13
C VAL A 406 17.30 -18.56 -13.14
N PHE A 407 17.06 -18.30 -11.83
CA PHE A 407 18.08 -18.42 -10.80
C PHE A 407 18.71 -19.82 -10.74
N GLN A 408 17.95 -20.88 -11.09
CA GLN A 408 18.46 -22.25 -11.09
C GLN A 408 19.60 -22.46 -12.10
N LEU A 409 19.69 -21.66 -13.15
CA LEU A 409 20.79 -21.71 -14.13
C LEU A 409 22.11 -21.14 -13.58
N TYR A 410 22.03 -20.31 -12.54
CA TYR A 410 23.18 -19.65 -11.91
C TYR A 410 23.58 -20.30 -10.59
N ARG A 411 22.75 -21.18 -10.09
CA ARG A 411 22.95 -21.83 -8.79
C ARG A 411 24.12 -22.80 -8.83
N ILE A 412 25.06 -22.64 -7.90
CA ILE A 412 26.23 -23.51 -7.73
C ILE A 412 25.99 -24.55 -6.63
N SER A 413 25.14 -24.20 -5.64
CA SER A 413 24.83 -25.07 -4.50
C SER A 413 24.03 -26.31 -4.92
N THR A 414 24.38 -27.45 -4.31
CA THR A 414 23.67 -28.74 -4.47
C THR A 414 22.54 -28.92 -3.45
N ASP A 415 22.20 -27.87 -2.68
CA ASP A 415 21.13 -27.92 -1.69
C ASP A 415 19.79 -28.25 -2.35
N THR A 416 18.97 -29.00 -1.66
CA THR A 416 17.61 -29.35 -2.09
C THR A 416 16.61 -28.18 -1.98
N TYR A 417 17.01 -27.09 -1.31
CA TYR A 417 16.19 -25.90 -1.19
C TYR A 417 16.07 -25.16 -2.52
N TRP A 418 14.83 -24.82 -2.91
CA TRP A 418 14.53 -24.09 -4.12
C TRP A 418 14.12 -22.64 -3.77
N PRO A 419 15.00 -21.65 -3.94
CA PRO A 419 14.69 -20.25 -3.66
C PRO A 419 13.65 -19.71 -4.64
N VAL A 420 12.47 -19.35 -4.13
CA VAL A 420 11.40 -18.73 -4.92
C VAL A 420 11.57 -17.22 -4.97
N GLN A 421 12.11 -16.59 -3.92
CA GLN A 421 12.39 -15.16 -3.82
C GLN A 421 13.84 -14.94 -3.37
N LEU A 422 14.39 -13.81 -3.81
CA LEU A 422 15.76 -13.42 -3.49
C LEU A 422 15.93 -12.85 -2.07
N HIS A 423 14.84 -12.50 -1.36
CA HIS A 423 14.87 -11.71 -0.12
C HIS A 423 15.53 -10.34 -0.26
N ASN A 424 15.41 -9.73 -1.43
CA ASN A 424 15.86 -8.41 -1.76
C ASN A 424 15.11 -7.93 -3.01
N ASP A 425 13.96 -7.30 -2.83
CA ASP A 425 13.11 -6.84 -3.95
C ASP A 425 13.84 -5.85 -4.88
N TRP A 426 14.78 -5.07 -4.37
CA TRP A 426 15.55 -4.14 -5.20
C TRP A 426 16.44 -4.87 -6.21
N LEU A 427 17.18 -5.88 -5.74
CA LEU A 427 18.05 -6.68 -6.61
C LEU A 427 17.21 -7.56 -7.53
N GLU A 428 16.14 -8.18 -7.02
CA GLU A 428 15.23 -9.01 -7.80
C GLU A 428 14.53 -8.20 -8.91
N THR A 429 14.08 -6.96 -8.60
CA THR A 429 13.56 -6.05 -9.62
C THR A 429 14.63 -5.70 -10.67
N ARG A 430 15.88 -5.48 -10.25
CA ARG A 430 16.98 -5.22 -11.18
C ARG A 430 17.27 -6.41 -12.10
N ILE A 431 17.18 -7.62 -11.57
CA ILE A 431 17.36 -8.88 -12.33
C ILE A 431 16.21 -9.10 -13.32
N THR A 432 14.96 -8.94 -12.84
CA THR A 432 13.78 -9.34 -13.62
C THR A 432 13.28 -8.26 -14.59
N PHE A 433 13.47 -6.98 -14.26
CA PHE A 433 13.03 -5.84 -15.08
C PHE A 433 14.18 -5.10 -15.80
N GLY A 434 15.41 -5.39 -15.46
CA GLY A 434 16.56 -4.65 -15.96
C GLY A 434 16.52 -3.14 -15.62
N TRP A 435 17.34 -2.35 -16.29
CA TRP A 435 17.34 -0.90 -16.11
C TRP A 435 16.09 -0.22 -16.68
N ALA A 436 15.55 -0.73 -17.79
CA ALA A 436 14.40 -0.11 -18.47
C ALA A 436 13.14 -0.22 -17.60
N GLY A 437 12.78 -1.42 -17.16
CA GLY A 437 11.61 -1.61 -16.30
C GLY A 437 11.80 -1.02 -14.89
N GLY A 438 13.00 -1.17 -14.32
CA GLY A 438 13.35 -0.55 -13.03
C GLY A 438 13.22 0.98 -13.05
N ALA A 439 13.62 1.64 -14.13
CA ALA A 439 13.44 3.09 -14.30
C ALA A 439 11.96 3.48 -14.37
N LEU A 440 11.11 2.70 -15.07
CA LEU A 440 9.66 2.95 -15.12
C LEU A 440 9.03 2.85 -13.72
N ILE A 441 9.42 1.83 -12.93
CA ILE A 441 8.96 1.65 -11.55
C ILE A 441 9.41 2.84 -10.68
N ALA A 442 10.68 3.22 -10.76
CA ALA A 442 11.23 4.34 -9.98
C ALA A 442 10.56 5.67 -10.33
N LEU A 443 10.30 5.92 -11.63
CA LEU A 443 9.59 7.12 -12.09
C LEU A 443 8.13 7.14 -11.63
N ALA A 444 7.42 6.01 -11.67
CA ALA A 444 6.05 5.91 -11.21
C ALA A 444 5.96 6.16 -9.68
N LEU A 445 6.84 5.52 -8.91
CA LEU A 445 6.93 5.73 -7.47
C LEU A 445 7.33 7.18 -7.13
N GLY A 446 8.33 7.73 -7.81
CA GLY A 446 8.72 9.13 -7.69
C GLY A 446 7.58 10.09 -7.99
N ALA A 447 6.79 9.84 -9.04
CA ALA A 447 5.63 10.66 -9.38
C ALA A 447 4.56 10.67 -8.28
N VAL A 448 4.34 9.55 -7.59
CA VAL A 448 3.42 9.46 -6.45
C VAL A 448 3.99 10.22 -5.25
N LEU A 449 5.23 9.90 -4.88
CA LEU A 449 5.87 10.42 -3.68
C LEU A 449 6.15 11.93 -3.77
N LEU A 450 6.68 12.42 -4.88
CA LEU A 450 7.05 13.82 -5.06
C LEU A 450 5.86 14.75 -5.35
N ARG A 451 4.72 14.19 -5.74
CA ARG A 451 3.52 14.96 -6.08
C ARG A 451 3.07 15.91 -4.96
N TRP A 452 3.24 15.50 -3.70
CA TRP A 452 2.91 16.33 -2.54
C TRP A 452 3.69 17.65 -2.54
N PHE A 453 4.97 17.63 -2.93
CA PHE A 453 5.85 18.81 -2.93
C PHE A 453 5.63 19.72 -4.14
N ALA A 454 4.98 19.22 -5.19
CA ALA A 454 4.69 20.00 -6.40
C ALA A 454 3.58 21.05 -6.21
N ARG A 455 2.94 21.11 -5.03
CA ARG A 455 1.89 22.07 -4.68
C ARG A 455 2.41 23.16 -3.75
N GLY A 456 2.31 24.40 -4.17
CA GLY A 456 2.70 25.60 -3.42
C GLY A 456 1.76 26.01 -2.28
N GLY A 457 0.86 25.15 -1.82
CA GLY A 457 -0.06 25.48 -0.72
C GLY A 457 -0.36 24.26 0.13
N VAL A 458 0.00 24.33 1.42
CA VAL A 458 -0.16 23.20 2.34
C VAL A 458 -1.51 23.28 3.04
N HIS A 459 -2.55 22.84 2.37
CA HIS A 459 -3.85 22.62 2.97
C HIS A 459 -4.05 21.10 3.11
N GLY A 460 -3.95 20.57 4.32
CA GLY A 460 -4.17 19.16 4.60
C GLY A 460 -3.55 18.71 5.92
N PRO A 461 -3.84 17.50 6.38
CA PRO A 461 -3.32 16.97 7.63
C PRO A 461 -1.84 16.56 7.49
N ARG A 462 -0.92 17.55 7.49
CA ARG A 462 0.54 17.35 7.32
C ARG A 462 1.07 16.17 8.13
N ARG A 463 0.59 16.01 9.37
CA ARG A 463 1.05 14.95 10.27
C ARG A 463 0.67 13.56 9.79
N LEU A 464 -0.55 13.38 9.27
CA LEU A 464 -0.93 12.11 8.64
C LEU A 464 -0.08 11.84 7.40
N VAL A 465 0.11 12.85 6.54
CA VAL A 465 0.91 12.71 5.32
C VAL A 465 2.33 12.26 5.63
N VAL A 466 2.99 12.84 6.64
CA VAL A 466 4.34 12.41 7.01
C VAL A 466 4.36 10.98 7.56
N LEU A 467 3.34 10.58 8.33
CA LEU A 467 3.24 9.20 8.82
C LEU A 467 2.96 8.20 7.69
N LEU A 468 2.16 8.59 6.66
CA LEU A 468 2.04 7.80 5.42
C LEU A 468 3.40 7.65 4.71
N TRP A 469 4.17 8.73 4.64
CA TRP A 469 5.54 8.69 4.08
C TRP A 469 6.47 7.78 4.85
N LEU A 470 6.44 7.84 6.18
CA LEU A 470 7.26 6.95 7.03
C LEU A 470 6.86 5.49 6.86
N ALA A 471 5.56 5.19 6.73
CA ALA A 471 5.08 3.83 6.44
C ALA A 471 5.61 3.31 5.09
N LEU A 472 5.48 4.12 4.02
CA LEU A 472 5.98 3.75 2.68
C LEU A 472 7.50 3.64 2.67
N ALA A 473 8.22 4.58 3.29
CA ALA A 473 9.68 4.53 3.39
C ALA A 473 10.17 3.31 4.17
N GLY A 474 9.48 2.95 5.25
CA GLY A 474 9.76 1.73 6.01
C GLY A 474 9.58 0.46 5.16
N CYS A 475 8.55 0.41 4.32
CA CYS A 475 8.36 -0.70 3.37
C CYS A 475 9.48 -0.77 2.34
N LEU A 476 9.84 0.36 1.73
CA LEU A 476 10.94 0.43 0.76
C LEU A 476 12.29 0.07 1.39
N ALA A 477 12.54 0.47 2.64
CA ALA A 477 13.73 0.07 3.37
C ALA A 477 13.74 -1.45 3.68
N HIS A 478 12.59 -2.02 4.07
CA HIS A 478 12.46 -3.46 4.31
C HIS A 478 12.70 -4.27 3.03
N ALA A 479 12.24 -3.80 1.89
CA ALA A 479 12.42 -4.41 0.58
C ALA A 479 13.90 -4.61 0.17
N ARG A 480 14.84 -3.94 0.84
CA ARG A 480 16.29 -4.16 0.66
C ARG A 480 16.75 -5.49 1.27
N TYR A 481 16.02 -6.01 2.25
CA TYR A 481 16.42 -7.15 3.05
C TYR A 481 15.35 -8.25 3.11
N ASP A 482 14.23 -8.08 2.38
CA ASP A 482 13.15 -9.05 2.27
C ASP A 482 12.34 -8.82 0.99
N PHE A 483 11.16 -9.48 0.84
CA PHE A 483 10.34 -9.47 -0.39
C PHE A 483 8.89 -8.98 -0.17
N PRO A 484 8.65 -7.80 0.43
CA PRO A 484 7.29 -7.30 0.65
C PRO A 484 6.47 -7.12 -0.63
N PHE A 485 7.09 -6.77 -1.76
CA PHE A 485 6.42 -6.58 -3.04
C PHE A 485 6.11 -7.87 -3.80
N GLN A 486 6.55 -9.03 -3.30
CA GLN A 486 6.14 -10.35 -3.79
C GLN A 486 4.86 -10.85 -3.07
N ILE A 487 4.38 -10.12 -2.06
CA ILE A 487 3.21 -10.49 -1.27
C ILE A 487 2.04 -9.56 -1.62
N HIS A 488 1.06 -10.11 -2.31
CA HIS A 488 -0.02 -9.32 -2.91
C HIS A 488 -0.79 -8.45 -1.91
N SER A 489 -1.05 -8.93 -0.68
CA SER A 489 -1.73 -8.13 0.35
C SER A 489 -0.91 -6.92 0.81
N ILE A 490 0.42 -7.03 0.85
CA ILE A 490 1.33 -5.94 1.23
C ILE A 490 1.43 -4.94 0.08
N GLU A 491 1.58 -5.43 -1.14
CA GLU A 491 1.62 -4.58 -2.35
C GLU A 491 0.30 -3.83 -2.54
N PHE A 492 -0.85 -4.49 -2.38
CA PHE A 492 -2.16 -3.85 -2.41
C PHE A 492 -2.29 -2.75 -1.34
N LEU A 493 -1.87 -3.02 -0.09
CA LEU A 493 -1.88 -2.03 0.98
C LEU A 493 -0.93 -0.86 0.69
N PHE A 494 0.26 -1.12 0.16
CA PHE A 494 1.21 -0.09 -0.26
C PHE A 494 0.59 0.83 -1.32
N LEU A 495 -0.01 0.28 -2.37
CA LEU A 495 -0.68 1.03 -3.43
C LEU A 495 -1.91 1.78 -2.90
N LEU A 496 -2.65 1.22 -1.95
CA LEU A 496 -3.77 1.89 -1.29
C LEU A 496 -3.29 3.13 -0.52
N ILE A 497 -2.19 3.04 0.23
CA ILE A 497 -1.57 4.17 0.92
C ILE A 497 -1.07 5.21 -0.09
N CYS A 498 -0.47 4.80 -1.21
CA CYS A 498 -0.10 5.68 -2.31
C CYS A 498 -1.32 6.44 -2.88
N ALA A 499 -2.45 5.77 -3.07
CA ALA A 499 -3.70 6.39 -3.54
C ALA A 499 -4.27 7.40 -2.52
N VAL A 500 -4.18 7.10 -1.22
CA VAL A 500 -4.54 8.04 -0.14
C VAL A 500 -3.63 9.28 -0.18
N LEU A 501 -2.32 9.10 -0.31
CA LEU A 501 -1.34 10.19 -0.42
C LEU A 501 -1.63 11.06 -1.65
N MET A 502 -1.94 10.46 -2.80
CA MET A 502 -2.35 11.17 -4.01
C MET A 502 -3.62 11.99 -3.81
N ASN A 503 -4.57 11.52 -3.02
CA ASN A 503 -5.80 12.26 -2.75
C ASN A 503 -5.52 13.55 -1.98
N PHE A 504 -4.64 13.54 -0.98
CA PHE A 504 -4.23 14.77 -0.28
C PHE A 504 -3.54 15.75 -1.21
N SER A 505 -2.80 15.29 -2.17
CA SER A 505 -2.12 16.14 -3.15
C SER A 505 -3.05 16.75 -4.21
N ARG A 506 -4.31 16.31 -4.30
CA ARG A 506 -5.30 16.78 -5.29
C ARG A 506 -6.21 17.89 -4.78
N ARG A 507 -6.24 18.13 -3.48
CA ARG A 507 -7.15 19.13 -2.90
C ARG A 507 -6.65 20.53 -3.17
N PRO A 508 -7.57 21.47 -3.54
CA PRO A 508 -7.26 22.89 -3.70
C PRO A 508 -6.91 23.56 -2.38
#